data_78e13191fa59eacfeeab2b740e8a9152
#
_entry.id   78e13191fa59eacfeeab2b740e8a9152
#
_cell.length_a   1.000
_cell.length_b   1.000
_cell.length_c   1.000
_cell.angle_alpha   90.00
_cell.angle_beta   90.00
_cell.angle_gamma   90.00
#
_symmetry.space_group_name_H-M   'P 1'
#
loop_
_entity.id
_entity.type
_entity.pdbx_description
1 polymer ?
#
loop_
_entity_poly.entity_id
_entity_poly.type
_entity_poly.pdbx_seq_one_letter_code
_entity_poly.pdbx_strand_id
1 'polypeptide(L)'
;MTATRFAARARARRPLVCALTLCALSFGIPPAAQAAVLTPEQTTDLYLGAFVNGDASKAEQFNEATRTHFDGKGVLDVAAVVKLADKVSEAIVASILNKVPATVRATVSGPATAAIGAFQHALARSECKATGSTRKPNESVEGESIATVEFACRVAEVEPGLRALQENIDEPRSEDDNARAAYLATFLKGWVPVFDHAPTSRPMTGRLDLHGTDSKGWIMDSPAQVLRPVVNALMSQMRDANGDAGK
;
A
#
# COMPACT_ATOMS: atom_id res chain seq x y z
N MET A 1 27.03 -38.85 62.26
CA MET A 1 28.40 -39.16 62.70
C MET A 1 29.31 -38.11 62.06
N THR A 2 29.90 -37.36 62.95
CA THR A 2 31.26 -36.76 62.98
C THR A 2 31.49 -35.65 61.96
N ALA A 3 31.42 -34.43 62.39
CA ALA A 3 32.32 -33.60 63.25
C ALA A 3 33.40 -32.87 62.44
N THR A 4 33.20 -31.54 62.35
CA THR A 4 34.06 -30.50 62.93
C THR A 4 35.48 -30.35 62.38
N ARG A 5 35.83 -29.16 61.86
CA ARG A 5 36.76 -28.30 62.60
C ARG A 5 36.99 -26.95 61.93
N PHE A 6 36.89 -25.94 62.77
CA PHE A 6 37.35 -24.58 62.73
C PHE A 6 38.85 -24.42 62.32
N ALA A 7 39.18 -23.34 61.64
CA ALA A 7 40.37 -22.57 61.89
C ALA A 7 40.23 -21.12 61.40
N ALA A 8 40.34 -20.23 62.36
CA ALA A 8 40.42 -18.78 62.21
C ALA A 8 41.91 -18.38 62.07
N ARG A 9 42.14 -17.22 61.49
CA ARG A 9 43.23 -16.22 61.61
C ARG A 9 43.60 -15.63 60.27
N ALA A 10 43.93 -14.36 60.07
CA ALA A 10 44.24 -13.25 60.91
C ALA A 10 44.09 -11.96 60.09
N ARG A 11 43.82 -10.90 60.77
CA ARG A 11 43.76 -9.52 60.29
C ARG A 11 45.15 -9.05 59.76
N ALA A 12 45.16 -8.43 58.57
CA ALA A 12 46.18 -7.49 58.17
C ALA A 12 45.48 -6.22 57.62
N ARG A 13 45.57 -5.15 58.46
CA ARG A 13 45.22 -3.78 58.06
C ARG A 13 46.28 -3.27 57.10
N ARG A 14 45.95 -2.73 55.98
CA ARG A 14 46.77 -1.86 55.15
C ARG A 14 45.96 -0.63 54.64
N PRO A 15 46.65 0.50 54.49
CA PRO A 15 46.02 1.81 54.56
C PRO A 15 45.36 2.25 53.25
N LEU A 16 44.34 3.09 53.41
CA LEU A 16 43.67 3.90 52.42
C LEU A 16 44.69 4.76 51.65
N VAL A 17 44.79 4.56 50.36
CA VAL A 17 45.27 5.58 49.41
C VAL A 17 44.07 5.91 48.49
N CYS A 18 43.44 7.04 48.79
CA CYS A 18 42.48 7.68 47.90
C CYS A 18 43.20 8.21 46.68
N ALA A 19 43.15 7.47 45.56
CA ALA A 19 43.43 8.01 44.26
C ALA A 19 42.11 8.49 43.66
N LEU A 20 41.86 9.79 43.72
CA LEU A 20 40.81 10.47 42.98
C LEU A 20 41.12 10.39 41.49
N THR A 21 40.60 9.36 40.82
CA THR A 21 40.61 9.29 39.37
C THR A 21 39.39 10.08 38.87
N LEU A 22 39.59 11.31 38.41
CA LEU A 22 38.62 12.07 37.62
C LEU A 22 38.38 11.31 36.34
N CYS A 23 37.32 10.49 36.30
CA CYS A 23 36.74 10.02 35.05
C CYS A 23 36.03 11.20 34.39
N ALA A 24 36.72 11.88 33.47
CA ALA A 24 36.08 12.78 32.52
C ALA A 24 35.12 11.93 31.65
N LEU A 25 33.84 11.94 32.03
CA LEU A 25 32.75 11.44 31.21
C LEU A 25 32.65 12.36 29.98
N SER A 26 33.39 12.03 28.93
CA SER A 26 33.14 12.56 27.58
C SER A 26 31.77 12.05 27.15
N PHE A 27 30.74 12.84 27.39
CA PHE A 27 29.46 12.67 26.70
C PHE A 27 29.71 12.91 25.21
N GLY A 28 30.15 11.87 24.51
CA GLY A 28 30.11 11.84 23.06
C GLY A 28 28.67 11.98 22.64
N ILE A 29 28.28 13.15 22.12
CA ILE A 29 27.03 13.34 21.42
C ILE A 29 27.05 12.31 20.29
N PRO A 30 26.12 11.32 20.27
CA PRO A 30 26.07 10.39 19.14
C PRO A 30 25.89 11.23 17.88
N PRO A 31 26.65 10.98 16.80
CA PRO A 31 26.40 11.64 15.52
C PRO A 31 24.92 11.45 15.20
N ALA A 32 24.21 12.54 14.93
CA ALA A 32 22.84 12.47 14.46
C ALA A 32 22.83 11.49 13.30
N ALA A 33 22.15 10.35 13.47
CA ALA A 33 22.04 9.35 12.44
C ALA A 33 21.37 10.06 11.26
N GLN A 34 22.14 10.39 10.22
CA GLN A 34 21.58 10.89 8.99
C GLN A 34 20.63 9.81 8.50
N ALA A 35 19.35 10.16 8.31
CA ALA A 35 18.38 9.25 7.71
C ALA A 35 18.96 8.74 6.40
N ALA A 36 19.15 7.42 6.30
CA ALA A 36 19.68 6.81 5.09
C ALA A 36 18.73 7.12 3.93
N VAL A 37 19.29 7.63 2.84
CA VAL A 37 18.50 7.91 1.64
C VAL A 37 17.92 6.60 1.12
N LEU A 38 16.62 6.58 0.84
CA LEU A 38 15.92 5.40 0.33
C LEU A 38 16.42 5.01 -1.06
N THR A 39 16.58 3.71 -1.30
CA THR A 39 16.80 3.21 -2.68
C THR A 39 15.51 3.35 -3.50
N PRO A 40 15.58 3.27 -4.86
CA PRO A 40 14.39 3.24 -5.70
C PRO A 40 13.38 2.16 -5.28
N GLU A 41 13.86 0.97 -4.93
CA GLU A 41 13.02 -0.15 -4.49
C GLU A 41 12.33 0.14 -3.16
N GLN A 42 13.07 0.66 -2.17
CA GLN A 42 12.50 1.06 -0.88
C GLN A 42 11.47 2.17 -1.04
N THR A 43 11.75 3.15 -1.90
CA THR A 43 10.81 4.21 -2.25
C THR A 43 9.54 3.64 -2.88
N THR A 44 9.69 2.69 -3.82
CA THR A 44 8.56 2.01 -4.46
C THR A 44 7.72 1.23 -3.45
N ASP A 45 8.34 0.51 -2.52
CA ASP A 45 7.62 -0.23 -1.47
C ASP A 45 6.79 0.72 -0.59
N LEU A 46 7.29 1.92 -0.29
CA LEU A 46 6.52 2.93 0.44
C LEU A 46 5.35 3.48 -0.38
N TYR A 47 5.53 3.75 -1.67
CA TYR A 47 4.45 4.19 -2.55
C TYR A 47 3.37 3.12 -2.73
N LEU A 48 3.77 1.85 -2.91
CA LEU A 48 2.82 0.73 -2.99
C LEU A 48 2.01 0.62 -1.70
N GLY A 49 2.65 0.66 -0.54
CA GLY A 49 1.95 0.65 0.75
C GLY A 49 1.01 1.84 0.92
N ALA A 50 1.46 3.06 0.61
CA ALA A 50 0.67 4.26 0.76
C ALA A 50 -0.54 4.30 -0.18
N PHE A 51 -0.36 4.02 -1.47
CA PHE A 51 -1.40 4.23 -2.48
C PHE A 51 -2.21 2.99 -2.82
N VAL A 52 -1.63 1.78 -2.80
CA VAL A 52 -2.37 0.54 -3.08
C VAL A 52 -3.06 0.03 -1.82
N ASN A 53 -2.33 -0.02 -0.70
CA ASN A 53 -2.87 -0.54 0.56
C ASN A 53 -3.57 0.55 1.41
N GLY A 54 -3.45 1.83 1.06
CA GLY A 54 -4.02 2.94 1.85
C GLY A 54 -3.34 3.13 3.21
N ASP A 55 -2.09 2.67 3.36
CA ASP A 55 -1.34 2.73 4.62
C ASP A 55 -0.72 4.11 4.83
N ALA A 56 -1.38 4.92 5.66
CA ALA A 56 -0.90 6.25 6.03
C ALA A 56 0.51 6.24 6.63
N SER A 57 0.89 5.17 7.36
CA SER A 57 2.21 5.07 7.98
C SER A 57 3.32 4.97 6.94
N LYS A 58 3.05 4.41 5.76
CA LYS A 58 3.99 4.37 4.64
C LYS A 58 4.21 5.75 4.01
N ALA A 59 3.15 6.55 3.92
CA ALA A 59 3.26 7.94 3.47
C ALA A 59 4.05 8.80 4.49
N GLU A 60 3.83 8.58 5.78
CA GLU A 60 4.62 9.24 6.83
C GLU A 60 6.08 8.83 6.81
N GLN A 61 6.38 7.53 6.68
CA GLN A 61 7.75 7.02 6.54
C GLN A 61 8.46 7.62 5.32
N PHE A 62 7.75 7.73 4.19
CA PHE A 62 8.30 8.39 3.00
C PHE A 62 8.63 9.86 3.27
N ASN A 63 7.70 10.61 3.85
CA ASN A 63 7.90 12.00 4.20
C ASN A 63 9.08 12.20 5.17
N GLU A 64 9.21 11.34 6.17
CA GLU A 64 10.33 11.42 7.12
C GLU A 64 11.67 11.15 6.43
N ALA A 65 11.75 10.12 5.60
CA ALA A 65 12.97 9.76 4.88
C ALA A 65 13.42 10.83 3.88
N THR A 66 12.47 11.58 3.31
CA THR A 66 12.74 12.61 2.29
C THR A 66 12.81 14.02 2.86
N ARG A 67 12.44 14.25 4.10
CA ARG A 67 12.30 15.56 4.76
C ARG A 67 13.52 16.48 4.58
N THR A 68 14.73 15.93 4.74
CA THR A 68 15.97 16.70 4.63
C THR A 68 16.24 17.22 3.21
N HIS A 69 15.60 16.62 2.21
CA HIS A 69 15.79 16.96 0.80
C HIS A 69 14.71 17.93 0.29
N PHE A 70 13.66 18.14 1.08
CA PHE A 70 12.53 19.02 0.73
C PHE A 70 12.30 20.12 1.78
N ASP A 71 13.37 20.76 2.22
CA ASP A 71 13.36 21.91 3.14
C ASP A 71 12.56 21.65 4.44
N GLY A 72 12.62 20.43 4.96
CA GLY A 72 11.88 20.01 6.15
C GLY A 72 10.39 19.73 5.92
N LYS A 73 9.91 19.80 4.68
CA LYS A 73 8.51 19.56 4.32
C LYS A 73 8.28 18.11 3.92
N GLY A 74 7.07 17.61 4.17
CA GLY A 74 6.62 16.33 3.59
C GLY A 74 6.27 16.51 2.12
N VAL A 75 6.62 15.53 1.29
CA VAL A 75 6.30 15.50 -0.15
C VAL A 75 4.86 15.04 -0.37
N LEU A 76 4.40 14.08 0.45
CA LEU A 76 3.04 13.55 0.38
C LEU A 76 2.13 14.24 1.40
N ASP A 77 0.98 14.70 0.94
CA ASP A 77 -0.13 15.06 1.83
C ASP A 77 -0.79 13.76 2.33
N VAL A 78 -0.42 13.33 3.54
CA VAL A 78 -0.92 12.08 4.15
C VAL A 78 -2.45 12.08 4.25
N ALA A 79 -3.06 13.21 4.59
CA ALA A 79 -4.52 13.32 4.67
C ALA A 79 -5.18 13.15 3.29
N ALA A 80 -4.55 13.67 2.23
CA ALA A 80 -5.02 13.47 0.86
C ALA A 80 -4.84 12.01 0.41
N VAL A 81 -3.74 11.35 0.79
CA VAL A 81 -3.51 9.92 0.49
C VAL A 81 -4.62 9.06 1.11
N VAL A 82 -4.93 9.25 2.40
CA VAL A 82 -6.01 8.53 3.09
C VAL A 82 -7.36 8.75 2.43
N LYS A 83 -7.67 9.99 2.04
CA LYS A 83 -8.95 10.34 1.40
C LYS A 83 -9.02 9.99 -0.08
N LEU A 84 -7.91 9.59 -0.70
CA LEU A 84 -7.89 9.31 -2.14
C LEU A 84 -8.83 8.16 -2.49
N ALA A 85 -8.79 7.08 -1.71
CA ALA A 85 -9.64 5.92 -1.89
C ALA A 85 -11.12 6.30 -1.84
N ASP A 86 -11.55 7.06 -0.82
CA ASP A 86 -12.94 7.51 -0.67
C ASP A 86 -13.39 8.36 -1.86
N LYS A 87 -12.58 9.36 -2.27
CA LYS A 87 -12.89 10.22 -3.41
C LYS A 87 -13.02 9.45 -4.72
N VAL A 88 -12.13 8.49 -4.95
CA VAL A 88 -12.18 7.62 -6.14
C VAL A 88 -13.45 6.77 -6.11
N SER A 89 -13.81 6.22 -4.95
CA SER A 89 -15.05 5.47 -4.78
C SER A 89 -16.29 6.29 -5.07
N GLU A 90 -16.39 7.46 -4.47
CA GLU A 90 -17.51 8.38 -4.71
C GLU A 90 -17.66 8.68 -6.22
N ALA A 91 -16.55 8.94 -6.91
CA ALA A 91 -16.55 9.21 -8.34
C ALA A 91 -17.01 7.99 -9.17
N ILE A 92 -16.56 6.78 -8.81
CA ILE A 92 -16.98 5.53 -9.49
C ILE A 92 -18.46 5.28 -9.25
N VAL A 93 -18.93 5.36 -8.00
CA VAL A 93 -20.36 5.19 -7.67
C VAL A 93 -21.21 6.20 -8.42
N ALA A 94 -20.80 7.48 -8.44
CA ALA A 94 -21.51 8.52 -9.21
C ALA A 94 -21.56 8.18 -10.72
N SER A 95 -20.44 7.66 -11.28
CA SER A 95 -20.39 7.22 -12.67
C SER A 95 -21.36 6.07 -12.97
N ILE A 96 -21.48 5.09 -12.07
CA ILE A 96 -22.47 4.00 -12.19
C ILE A 96 -23.88 4.58 -12.16
N LEU A 97 -24.19 5.41 -11.16
CA LEU A 97 -25.53 5.97 -10.97
C LEU A 97 -25.96 6.90 -12.11
N ASN A 98 -25.02 7.59 -12.76
CA ASN A 98 -25.33 8.42 -13.93
C ASN A 98 -25.80 7.64 -15.14
N LYS A 99 -25.50 6.34 -15.23
CA LYS A 99 -25.98 5.43 -16.27
C LYS A 99 -27.35 4.81 -15.95
N VAL A 100 -27.85 5.03 -14.74
CA VAL A 100 -29.13 4.49 -14.25
C VAL A 100 -30.19 5.59 -14.31
N PRO A 101 -31.43 5.30 -14.82
CA PRO A 101 -32.52 6.26 -14.80
C PRO A 101 -32.80 6.83 -13.42
N ALA A 102 -33.08 8.14 -13.35
CA ALA A 102 -33.18 8.87 -12.07
C ALA A 102 -34.23 8.25 -11.12
N THR A 103 -35.31 7.71 -11.67
CA THR A 103 -36.44 7.09 -10.96
C THR A 103 -36.05 5.86 -10.12
N VAL A 104 -35.00 5.13 -10.56
CA VAL A 104 -34.59 3.86 -9.95
C VAL A 104 -33.18 3.91 -9.30
N ARG A 105 -32.51 5.09 -9.30
CA ARG A 105 -31.18 5.26 -8.71
C ARG A 105 -31.10 4.86 -7.23
N ALA A 106 -32.15 5.11 -6.47
CA ALA A 106 -32.20 4.75 -5.04
C ALA A 106 -32.04 3.24 -4.81
N THR A 107 -32.57 2.41 -5.73
CA THR A 107 -32.44 0.94 -5.66
C THR A 107 -30.99 0.49 -5.83
N VAL A 108 -30.19 1.19 -6.63
CA VAL A 108 -28.82 0.80 -7.01
C VAL A 108 -27.76 1.45 -6.11
N SER A 109 -28.03 2.63 -5.53
CA SER A 109 -27.03 3.44 -4.83
C SER A 109 -26.33 2.68 -3.67
N GLY A 110 -27.09 2.10 -2.75
CA GLY A 110 -26.53 1.34 -1.63
C GLY A 110 -25.68 0.15 -2.09
N PRO A 111 -26.22 -0.73 -2.95
CA PRO A 111 -25.45 -1.83 -3.54
C PRO A 111 -24.17 -1.39 -4.28
N ALA A 112 -24.21 -0.29 -5.04
CA ALA A 112 -23.03 0.23 -5.73
C ALA A 112 -21.96 0.69 -4.76
N THR A 113 -22.35 1.43 -3.71
CA THR A 113 -21.41 1.86 -2.67
C THR A 113 -20.76 0.66 -1.97
N ALA A 114 -21.55 -0.36 -1.59
CA ALA A 114 -21.02 -1.56 -0.94
C ALA A 114 -20.06 -2.35 -1.85
N ALA A 115 -20.41 -2.51 -3.13
CA ALA A 115 -19.59 -3.22 -4.12
C ALA A 115 -18.25 -2.52 -4.35
N ILE A 116 -18.25 -1.19 -4.48
CA ILE A 116 -17.01 -0.42 -4.65
C ILE A 116 -16.17 -0.43 -3.37
N GLY A 117 -16.79 -0.40 -2.17
CA GLY A 117 -16.10 -0.60 -0.90
C GLY A 117 -15.41 -1.96 -0.83
N ALA A 118 -16.08 -3.05 -1.21
CA ALA A 118 -15.49 -4.40 -1.24
C ALA A 118 -14.33 -4.50 -2.27
N PHE A 119 -14.45 -3.88 -3.43
CA PHE A 119 -13.37 -3.75 -4.41
C PHE A 119 -12.14 -3.06 -3.80
N GLN A 120 -12.34 -1.95 -3.07
CA GLN A 120 -11.25 -1.25 -2.39
C GLN A 120 -10.60 -2.09 -1.30
N HIS A 121 -11.38 -2.82 -0.51
CA HIS A 121 -10.84 -3.76 0.48
C HIS A 121 -9.98 -4.84 -0.19
N ALA A 122 -10.41 -5.36 -1.34
CA ALA A 122 -9.61 -6.32 -2.10
C ALA A 122 -8.31 -5.70 -2.62
N LEU A 123 -8.36 -4.44 -3.11
CA LEU A 123 -7.18 -3.68 -3.53
C LEU A 123 -6.22 -3.47 -2.35
N ALA A 124 -6.73 -3.04 -1.19
CA ALA A 124 -5.92 -2.79 0.01
C ALA A 124 -5.23 -4.04 0.56
N ARG A 125 -5.78 -5.24 0.31
CA ARG A 125 -5.15 -6.52 0.68
C ARG A 125 -4.08 -6.99 -0.30
N SER A 126 -3.83 -6.29 -1.41
CA SER A 126 -2.78 -6.67 -2.36
C SER A 126 -1.41 -6.69 -1.69
N GLU A 127 -0.65 -7.73 -1.93
CA GLU A 127 0.70 -7.90 -1.39
C GLU A 127 1.71 -7.55 -2.48
N CYS A 128 2.21 -6.33 -2.46
CA CYS A 128 3.10 -5.79 -3.48
C CYS A 128 4.52 -5.56 -2.95
N LYS A 129 5.53 -5.81 -3.79
CA LYS A 129 6.93 -5.52 -3.47
C LYS A 129 7.74 -5.20 -4.71
N ALA A 130 8.65 -4.24 -4.59
CA ALA A 130 9.67 -3.99 -5.60
C ALA A 130 10.60 -5.20 -5.76
N THR A 131 10.96 -5.52 -7.01
CA THR A 131 11.78 -6.70 -7.35
C THR A 131 13.14 -6.33 -7.91
N GLY A 132 13.33 -5.11 -8.39
CA GLY A 132 14.59 -4.59 -8.89
C GLY A 132 14.41 -3.28 -9.63
N SER A 133 15.52 -2.62 -9.95
CA SER A 133 15.50 -1.37 -10.72
C SER A 133 16.62 -1.31 -11.73
N THR A 134 16.40 -0.54 -12.79
CA THR A 134 17.39 -0.09 -13.74
C THR A 134 17.44 1.42 -13.76
N ARG A 135 18.61 2.01 -14.06
CA ARG A 135 18.80 3.45 -14.01
C ARG A 135 19.36 3.97 -15.33
N LYS A 136 18.91 5.17 -15.70
CA LYS A 136 19.48 5.94 -16.83
C LYS A 136 19.55 7.42 -16.44
N PRO A 137 20.45 8.19 -17.05
CA PRO A 137 20.47 9.65 -16.88
C PRO A 137 19.11 10.26 -17.27
N ASN A 138 18.69 11.31 -16.55
CA ASN A 138 17.54 12.11 -16.94
C ASN A 138 17.99 13.18 -17.94
N GLU A 139 17.65 13.01 -19.21
CA GLU A 139 18.03 13.95 -20.28
C GLU A 139 17.40 15.33 -20.12
N SER A 140 16.31 15.44 -19.33
CA SER A 140 15.59 16.70 -19.12
C SER A 140 16.10 17.49 -17.92
N VAL A 141 16.80 16.84 -16.97
CA VAL A 141 17.29 17.47 -15.74
C VAL A 141 18.72 17.03 -15.46
N GLU A 142 19.66 17.96 -15.60
CA GLU A 142 21.08 17.69 -15.39
C GLU A 142 21.36 17.19 -13.96
N GLY A 143 22.13 16.13 -13.84
CA GLY A 143 22.54 15.53 -12.56
C GLY A 143 21.49 14.62 -11.92
N GLU A 144 20.32 14.46 -12.54
CA GLU A 144 19.30 13.49 -12.10
C GLU A 144 19.36 12.20 -12.92
N SER A 145 18.74 11.18 -12.38
CA SER A 145 18.51 9.89 -13.04
C SER A 145 17.03 9.52 -13.02
N ILE A 146 16.63 8.70 -13.97
CA ILE A 146 15.34 7.99 -13.96
C ILE A 146 15.64 6.56 -13.55
N ALA A 147 15.01 6.09 -12.46
CA ALA A 147 15.04 4.70 -12.04
C ALA A 147 13.71 4.04 -12.43
N THR A 148 13.76 3.12 -13.38
CA THR A 148 12.62 2.25 -13.70
C THR A 148 12.64 1.08 -12.73
N VAL A 149 11.65 1.02 -11.85
CA VAL A 149 11.52 -0.03 -10.83
C VAL A 149 10.44 -1.02 -11.24
N GLU A 150 10.80 -2.29 -11.22
CA GLU A 150 9.86 -3.40 -11.39
C GLU A 150 9.31 -3.81 -10.03
N PHE A 151 8.03 -4.19 -9.99
CA PHE A 151 7.39 -4.73 -8.80
C PHE A 151 6.48 -5.90 -9.15
N ALA A 152 6.31 -6.80 -8.18
CA ALA A 152 5.39 -7.93 -8.25
C ALA A 152 4.34 -7.79 -7.14
N CYS A 153 3.10 -8.16 -7.47
CA CYS A 153 2.01 -8.22 -6.50
C CYS A 153 1.31 -9.58 -6.56
N ARG A 154 0.72 -9.96 -5.43
CA ARG A 154 -0.41 -10.88 -5.40
C ARG A 154 -1.67 -10.07 -5.14
N VAL A 155 -2.67 -10.21 -6.00
CA VAL A 155 -3.96 -9.54 -5.88
C VAL A 155 -5.07 -10.55 -5.61
N ALA A 156 -6.24 -10.07 -5.19
CA ALA A 156 -7.39 -10.92 -4.98
C ALA A 156 -7.77 -11.68 -6.28
N GLU A 157 -8.03 -12.98 -6.17
CA GLU A 157 -8.46 -13.85 -7.26
C GLU A 157 -9.97 -13.92 -7.29
N VAL A 158 -10.59 -12.98 -7.99
CA VAL A 158 -12.05 -12.77 -7.99
C VAL A 158 -12.78 -13.43 -9.17
N GLU A 159 -12.06 -13.79 -10.23
CA GLU A 159 -12.64 -14.34 -11.47
C GLU A 159 -13.56 -15.55 -11.23
N PRO A 160 -13.17 -16.59 -10.46
CA PRO A 160 -14.05 -17.74 -10.25
C PRO A 160 -15.36 -17.37 -9.56
N GLY A 161 -15.30 -16.47 -8.55
CA GLY A 161 -16.47 -16.01 -7.83
C GLY A 161 -17.40 -15.14 -8.69
N LEU A 162 -16.83 -14.28 -9.53
CA LEU A 162 -17.61 -13.45 -10.46
C LEU A 162 -18.28 -14.31 -11.53
N ARG A 163 -17.61 -15.32 -12.06
CA ARG A 163 -18.18 -16.26 -13.02
C ARG A 163 -19.36 -17.04 -12.40
N ALA A 164 -19.16 -17.60 -11.22
CA ALA A 164 -20.23 -18.27 -10.50
C ALA A 164 -21.41 -17.33 -10.19
N LEU A 165 -21.15 -16.07 -9.87
CA LEU A 165 -22.20 -15.08 -9.66
C LEU A 165 -23.03 -14.84 -10.93
N GLN A 166 -22.39 -14.72 -12.09
CA GLN A 166 -23.07 -14.52 -13.37
C GLN A 166 -23.93 -15.72 -13.79
N GLU A 167 -23.41 -16.93 -13.56
CA GLU A 167 -24.16 -18.18 -13.87
C GLU A 167 -25.41 -18.34 -13.01
N ASN A 168 -25.45 -17.70 -11.83
CA ASN A 168 -26.56 -17.83 -10.88
C ASN A 168 -27.54 -16.65 -10.88
N ILE A 169 -27.32 -15.62 -11.69
CA ILE A 169 -28.22 -14.44 -11.78
C ILE A 169 -28.72 -14.29 -13.22
N ASP A 170 -30.00 -14.57 -13.42
CA ASP A 170 -30.62 -14.38 -14.71
C ASP A 170 -30.78 -12.91 -15.09
N GLU A 171 -30.23 -12.51 -16.23
CA GLU A 171 -30.43 -11.17 -16.77
C GLU A 171 -31.89 -11.00 -17.20
N PRO A 172 -32.60 -9.92 -16.79
CA PRO A 172 -33.97 -9.71 -17.15
C PRO A 172 -34.10 -9.46 -18.67
N ARG A 173 -34.99 -10.17 -19.31
CA ARG A 173 -35.34 -9.96 -20.74
C ARG A 173 -36.23 -8.73 -20.93
N SER A 174 -36.66 -8.09 -19.86
CA SER A 174 -37.53 -6.93 -19.82
C SER A 174 -36.77 -5.63 -20.07
N GLU A 175 -37.38 -4.69 -20.80
CA GLU A 175 -36.91 -3.31 -20.92
C GLU A 175 -37.34 -2.41 -19.74
N ASP A 176 -38.09 -2.95 -18.77
CA ASP A 176 -38.52 -2.22 -17.60
C ASP A 176 -37.32 -1.79 -16.72
N ASP A 177 -37.24 -0.50 -16.45
CA ASP A 177 -36.16 0.12 -15.66
C ASP A 177 -36.09 -0.43 -14.23
N ASN A 178 -37.22 -0.80 -13.61
CA ASN A 178 -37.25 -1.36 -12.27
C ASN A 178 -36.65 -2.78 -12.26
N ALA A 179 -36.98 -3.60 -13.27
CA ALA A 179 -36.43 -4.94 -13.41
C ALA A 179 -34.90 -4.90 -13.62
N ARG A 180 -34.43 -3.99 -14.49
CA ARG A 180 -33.00 -3.78 -14.75
C ARG A 180 -32.28 -3.25 -13.51
N ALA A 181 -32.88 -2.30 -12.79
CA ALA A 181 -32.28 -1.77 -11.54
C ALA A 181 -32.23 -2.84 -10.44
N ALA A 182 -33.27 -3.67 -10.29
CA ALA A 182 -33.28 -4.78 -9.34
C ALA A 182 -32.20 -5.82 -9.67
N TYR A 183 -32.04 -6.17 -10.95
CA TYR A 183 -30.97 -7.04 -11.43
C TYR A 183 -29.59 -6.46 -11.10
N LEU A 184 -29.32 -5.20 -11.47
CA LEU A 184 -28.04 -4.54 -11.21
C LEU A 184 -27.75 -4.46 -9.71
N ALA A 185 -28.75 -4.15 -8.89
CA ALA A 185 -28.60 -4.11 -7.43
C ALA A 185 -28.27 -5.49 -6.86
N THR A 186 -28.89 -6.56 -7.36
CA THR A 186 -28.61 -7.94 -6.96
C THR A 186 -27.20 -8.36 -7.36
N PHE A 187 -26.79 -8.04 -8.58
CA PHE A 187 -25.46 -8.31 -9.10
C PHE A 187 -24.38 -7.60 -8.26
N LEU A 188 -24.55 -6.31 -7.99
CA LEU A 188 -23.63 -5.53 -7.17
C LEU A 188 -23.57 -6.04 -5.72
N LYS A 189 -24.69 -6.48 -5.13
CA LYS A 189 -24.69 -7.14 -3.82
C LYS A 189 -23.86 -8.42 -3.82
N GLY A 190 -23.93 -9.18 -4.91
CA GLY A 190 -23.15 -10.40 -5.09
C GLY A 190 -21.63 -10.16 -5.17
N TRP A 191 -21.20 -8.97 -5.60
CA TRP A 191 -19.77 -8.62 -5.62
C TRP A 191 -19.15 -8.58 -4.23
N VAL A 192 -19.90 -8.10 -3.23
CA VAL A 192 -19.37 -7.91 -1.87
C VAL A 192 -18.72 -9.20 -1.34
N PRO A 193 -19.40 -10.34 -1.20
CA PRO A 193 -18.76 -11.56 -0.71
C PRO A 193 -17.67 -12.08 -1.66
N VAL A 194 -17.79 -11.86 -2.98
CA VAL A 194 -16.75 -12.28 -3.92
C VAL A 194 -15.45 -11.53 -3.65
N PHE A 195 -15.48 -10.20 -3.54
CA PHE A 195 -14.28 -9.41 -3.29
C PHE A 195 -13.76 -9.59 -1.87
N ASP A 196 -14.62 -9.65 -0.85
CA ASP A 196 -14.20 -9.77 0.55
C ASP A 196 -13.55 -11.11 0.88
N HIS A 197 -14.01 -12.21 0.24
CA HIS A 197 -13.53 -13.56 0.53
C HIS A 197 -12.52 -14.11 -0.49
N ALA A 198 -12.26 -13.39 -1.60
CA ALA A 198 -11.27 -13.82 -2.57
C ALA A 198 -9.89 -13.96 -1.96
N PRO A 199 -9.18 -15.07 -2.18
CA PRO A 199 -7.80 -15.23 -1.72
C PRO A 199 -6.89 -14.25 -2.47
N THR A 200 -5.86 -13.75 -1.78
CA THR A 200 -4.81 -12.90 -2.39
C THR A 200 -3.75 -13.81 -3.02
N SER A 201 -4.04 -14.37 -4.18
CA SER A 201 -3.24 -15.42 -4.83
C SER A 201 -2.83 -15.11 -6.26
N ARG A 202 -3.57 -14.26 -6.99
CA ARG A 202 -3.30 -14.00 -8.41
C ARG A 202 -2.06 -13.14 -8.60
N PRO A 203 -1.01 -13.65 -9.28
CA PRO A 203 0.21 -12.88 -9.49
C PRO A 203 -0.01 -11.82 -10.59
N MET A 204 0.66 -10.68 -10.40
CA MET A 204 0.81 -9.66 -11.43
C MET A 204 2.16 -8.97 -11.28
N THR A 205 2.63 -8.33 -12.34
CA THR A 205 3.81 -7.49 -12.34
C THR A 205 3.47 -6.10 -12.84
N GLY A 206 4.24 -5.12 -12.41
CA GLY A 206 4.15 -3.76 -12.87
C GLY A 206 5.51 -3.08 -12.88
N ARG A 207 5.54 -1.87 -13.38
CA ARG A 207 6.73 -1.01 -13.36
C ARG A 207 6.31 0.44 -13.16
N LEU A 208 7.23 1.23 -12.59
CA LEU A 208 7.07 2.68 -12.46
C LEU A 208 8.42 3.37 -12.64
N ASP A 209 8.38 4.62 -12.98
CA ASP A 209 9.58 5.46 -13.09
C ASP A 209 9.64 6.42 -11.89
N LEU A 210 10.82 6.49 -11.28
CA LEU A 210 11.18 7.43 -10.23
C LEU A 210 12.24 8.38 -10.75
N HIS A 211 12.14 9.64 -10.36
CA HIS A 211 13.12 10.67 -10.68
C HIS A 211 13.90 11.04 -9.43
N GLY A 212 15.21 11.24 -9.55
CA GLY A 212 16.01 11.63 -8.39
C GLY A 212 17.47 11.23 -8.47
N THR A 213 18.09 11.17 -7.30
CA THR A 213 19.50 10.78 -7.12
C THR A 213 19.68 9.96 -5.84
N ASP A 214 20.79 9.22 -5.75
CA ASP A 214 21.15 8.51 -4.52
C ASP A 214 21.44 9.44 -3.34
N SER A 215 21.64 10.73 -3.55
CA SER A 215 21.91 11.71 -2.50
C SER A 215 20.68 12.51 -2.09
N LYS A 216 19.69 12.69 -2.97
CA LYS A 216 18.48 13.49 -2.70
C LYS A 216 17.22 12.65 -2.53
N GLY A 217 17.30 11.34 -2.84
CA GLY A 217 16.14 10.43 -2.84
C GLY A 217 15.42 10.41 -4.19
N TRP A 218 14.34 9.65 -4.21
CA TRP A 218 13.58 9.28 -5.40
C TRP A 218 12.11 9.68 -5.25
N ILE A 219 11.51 10.26 -6.26
CA ILE A 219 10.11 10.69 -6.27
C ILE A 219 9.39 10.15 -7.50
N MET A 220 8.10 9.95 -7.37
CA MET A 220 7.18 9.51 -8.42
C MET A 220 6.32 10.69 -8.88
N ASP A 221 6.12 10.84 -10.18
CA ASP A 221 5.33 11.94 -10.74
C ASP A 221 3.83 11.81 -10.44
N SER A 222 3.32 10.58 -10.37
CA SER A 222 1.89 10.36 -10.21
C SER A 222 1.57 9.03 -9.50
N PRO A 223 0.67 9.04 -8.51
CA PRO A 223 0.15 7.81 -7.87
C PRO A 223 -0.46 6.81 -8.85
N ALA A 224 -0.89 7.27 -10.03
CA ALA A 224 -1.43 6.41 -11.07
C ALA A 224 -0.42 5.37 -11.58
N GLN A 225 0.87 5.60 -11.44
CA GLN A 225 1.91 4.65 -11.85
C GLN A 225 1.86 3.35 -11.04
N VAL A 226 1.57 3.41 -9.75
CA VAL A 226 1.42 2.22 -8.89
C VAL A 226 -0.01 1.69 -8.86
N LEU A 227 -1.02 2.57 -8.88
CA LEU A 227 -2.42 2.18 -8.78
C LEU A 227 -2.92 1.48 -10.05
N ARG A 228 -2.65 2.06 -11.23
CA ARG A 228 -3.20 1.58 -12.51
C ARG A 228 -2.88 0.12 -12.81
N PRO A 229 -1.64 -0.38 -12.67
CA PRO A 229 -1.33 -1.79 -12.91
C PRO A 229 -2.14 -2.73 -12.00
N VAL A 230 -2.24 -2.40 -10.71
CA VAL A 230 -2.94 -3.25 -9.72
C VAL A 230 -4.45 -3.22 -9.93
N VAL A 231 -5.02 -2.04 -10.16
CA VAL A 231 -6.45 -1.89 -10.50
C VAL A 231 -6.77 -2.64 -11.80
N ASN A 232 -5.93 -2.50 -12.84
CA ASN A 232 -6.14 -3.21 -14.10
C ASN A 232 -6.08 -4.73 -13.94
N ALA A 233 -5.22 -5.26 -13.06
CA ALA A 233 -5.14 -6.69 -12.78
C ALA A 233 -6.43 -7.22 -12.11
N LEU A 234 -7.09 -6.44 -11.25
CA LEU A 234 -8.40 -6.78 -10.70
C LEU A 234 -9.51 -6.64 -11.75
N MET A 235 -9.50 -5.53 -12.50
CA MET A 235 -10.52 -5.25 -13.53
C MET A 235 -10.46 -6.22 -14.72
N SER A 236 -9.27 -6.76 -15.07
CA SER A 236 -9.16 -7.77 -16.12
C SER A 236 -9.92 -9.03 -15.77
N GLN A 237 -9.87 -9.46 -14.51
CA GLN A 237 -10.60 -10.64 -14.04
C GLN A 237 -12.11 -10.48 -14.17
N MET A 238 -12.63 -9.25 -14.06
CA MET A 238 -14.05 -8.97 -14.28
C MET A 238 -14.43 -9.11 -15.78
N ARG A 239 -13.53 -8.72 -16.69
CA ARG A 239 -13.73 -8.94 -18.14
C ARG A 239 -13.62 -10.42 -18.50
N ASP A 240 -12.60 -11.11 -17.95
CA ASP A 240 -12.39 -12.54 -18.18
C ASP A 240 -13.61 -13.35 -17.71
N ALA A 241 -14.20 -13.00 -16.55
CA ALA A 241 -15.42 -13.61 -16.05
C ALA A 241 -16.62 -13.39 -17.01
N ASN A 242 -16.71 -12.21 -17.65
CA ASN A 242 -17.78 -11.88 -18.61
C ASN A 242 -17.63 -12.57 -19.98
N GLY A 243 -16.61 -13.39 -20.20
CA GLY A 243 -16.35 -14.05 -21.48
C GLY A 243 -15.79 -13.12 -22.56
N ASP A 244 -15.39 -11.89 -22.22
CA ASP A 244 -14.75 -10.91 -23.11
C ASP A 244 -13.24 -11.12 -23.23
N ALA A 245 -12.75 -12.33 -22.94
CA ALA A 245 -11.35 -12.69 -23.10
C ALA A 245 -10.96 -12.65 -24.59
N GLY A 246 -10.62 -11.45 -25.08
CA GLY A 246 -9.85 -11.27 -26.31
C GLY A 246 -10.54 -11.65 -27.62
N LYS A 247 -11.60 -10.93 -27.99
CA LYS A 247 -11.93 -10.77 -29.42
C LYS A 247 -11.22 -9.57 -30.02
#